data_25a43cdc1bfcf4429e8bf00204779039
#
_entry.id   25a43cdc1bfcf4429e8bf00204779039
#
_cell.length_a   1.000
_cell.length_b   1.000
_cell.length_c   1.000
_cell.angle_alpha   90.00
_cell.angle_beta   90.00
_cell.angle_gamma   90.00
#
_symmetry.space_group_name_H-M   'P 1'
#
loop_
_entity.id
_entity.type
_entity.pdbx_description
1 polymer ?
#
loop_
_entity_poly.entity_id
_entity_poly.type
_entity_poly.pdbx_seq_one_letter_code
_entity_poly.pdbx_strand_id
1 'polypeptide(L)'
;MAELKNTPLREFHLEMGAKMVPRSGWNLPLNFSEGTADEHECCRSKAALFDFCADGRFRVAFKGAAEALGKLFSDRNAPETPGSCRRELLVDAQGMGAAFCRVSDDRYLSTAENRKKLISFCST
;
A
#
# COMPACT_ATOMS: atom_id res chain seq x y z
N MET A 1 27.14 -0.93 -4.81
CA MET A 1 25.79 -1.45 -4.48
C MET A 1 24.95 -0.27 -4.08
N ALA A 2 23.72 -0.15 -4.59
CA ALA A 2 22.84 0.94 -4.16
C ALA A 2 22.50 0.76 -2.68
N GLU A 3 22.55 1.82 -1.90
CA GLU A 3 22.17 1.82 -0.49
C GLU A 3 20.66 1.54 -0.37
N LEU A 4 20.29 0.58 0.49
CA LEU A 4 18.90 0.24 0.74
C LEU A 4 18.25 1.31 1.62
N LYS A 5 17.04 1.72 1.27
CA LYS A 5 16.23 2.62 2.10
C LYS A 5 15.69 1.86 3.31
N ASN A 6 15.54 2.55 4.42
CA ASN A 6 14.91 2.00 5.62
C ASN A 6 13.57 2.69 5.89
N THR A 7 12.60 1.93 6.42
CA THR A 7 11.34 2.51 6.90
C THR A 7 11.56 3.23 8.23
N PRO A 8 10.69 4.18 8.60
CA PRO A 8 10.75 4.81 9.93
C PRO A 8 10.64 3.82 11.09
N LEU A 9 10.05 2.64 10.85
CA LEU A 9 9.85 1.59 11.85
C LEU A 9 11.01 0.58 11.92
N ARG A 10 12.12 0.80 11.19
CA ARG A 10 13.23 -0.15 11.10
C ARG A 10 13.74 -0.60 12.47
N GLU A 11 14.01 0.33 13.38
CA GLU A 11 14.53 0.01 14.70
C GLU A 11 13.52 -0.83 15.51
N PHE A 12 12.25 -0.46 15.45
CA PHE A 12 11.18 -1.24 16.07
C PHE A 12 11.12 -2.67 15.51
N HIS A 13 11.24 -2.84 14.20
CA HIS A 13 11.29 -4.19 13.60
C HIS A 13 12.46 -5.01 14.14
N LEU A 14 13.65 -4.40 14.26
CA LEU A 14 14.84 -5.08 14.77
C LEU A 14 14.67 -5.46 16.27
N GLU A 15 14.13 -4.57 17.08
CA GLU A 15 13.84 -4.82 18.50
C GLU A 15 12.85 -5.98 18.69
N MET A 16 11.89 -6.11 17.76
CA MET A 16 10.92 -7.22 17.73
C MET A 16 11.48 -8.50 17.07
N GLY A 17 12.78 -8.56 16.78
CA GLY A 17 13.43 -9.74 16.24
C GLY A 17 13.16 -10.00 14.77
N ALA A 18 12.87 -8.96 13.98
CA ALA A 18 12.59 -9.12 12.56
C ALA A 18 13.84 -9.56 11.77
N LYS A 19 13.65 -10.54 10.89
CA LYS A 19 14.60 -10.87 9.83
C LYS A 19 14.42 -9.90 8.67
N MET A 20 15.36 -8.97 8.51
CA MET A 20 15.33 -7.96 7.46
C MET A 20 15.87 -8.48 6.14
N VAL A 21 15.21 -8.14 5.03
CA VAL A 21 15.60 -8.53 3.66
C VAL A 21 15.49 -7.36 2.68
N PRO A 22 16.35 -7.32 1.64
CA PRO A 22 16.22 -6.34 0.58
C PRO A 22 15.01 -6.65 -0.31
N ARG A 23 14.10 -5.69 -0.45
CA ARG A 23 12.94 -5.80 -1.35
C ARG A 23 12.63 -4.44 -1.99
N SER A 24 12.60 -4.39 -3.33
CA SER A 24 12.28 -3.18 -4.10
C SER A 24 13.08 -1.93 -3.71
N GLY A 25 14.36 -2.10 -3.34
CA GLY A 25 15.24 -1.01 -2.91
C GLY A 25 15.09 -0.58 -1.44
N TRP A 26 14.29 -1.31 -0.68
CA TRP A 26 14.09 -1.12 0.76
C TRP A 26 14.60 -2.31 1.56
N ASN A 27 14.97 -2.06 2.80
CA ASN A 27 15.25 -3.07 3.81
C ASN A 27 13.99 -3.31 4.63
N LEU A 28 13.30 -4.44 4.41
CA LEU A 28 11.98 -4.73 4.97
C LEU A 28 11.98 -6.00 5.81
N PRO A 29 11.11 -6.12 6.83
CA PRO A 29 10.95 -7.35 7.57
C PRO A 29 10.37 -8.45 6.68
N LEU A 30 11.00 -9.63 6.70
CA LEU A 30 10.47 -10.84 6.07
C LEU A 30 9.53 -11.58 7.02
N ASN A 31 9.95 -11.77 8.26
CA ASN A 31 9.22 -12.37 9.35
C ASN A 31 9.85 -11.95 10.68
N PHE A 32 9.16 -12.24 11.77
CA PHE A 32 9.62 -12.03 13.14
C PHE A 32 10.04 -13.35 13.80
N SER A 33 10.42 -13.31 15.09
CA SER A 33 10.97 -14.48 15.82
C SER A 33 10.08 -15.70 15.80
N GLU A 34 8.75 -15.51 15.88
CA GLU A 34 7.77 -16.60 15.91
C GLU A 34 7.59 -17.28 14.54
N GLY A 35 7.99 -16.63 13.48
CA GLY A 35 7.91 -17.14 12.11
C GLY A 35 6.58 -16.89 11.42
N THR A 36 6.57 -17.07 10.10
CA THR A 36 5.44 -16.70 9.22
C THR A 36 4.15 -17.46 9.53
N ALA A 37 4.24 -18.70 9.99
CA ALA A 37 3.07 -19.51 10.31
C ALA A 37 2.31 -18.92 11.51
N ASP A 38 3.02 -18.58 12.58
CA ASP A 38 2.44 -18.02 13.80
C ASP A 38 1.94 -16.59 13.57
N GLU A 39 2.64 -15.79 12.76
CA GLU A 39 2.16 -14.47 12.32
C GLU A 39 0.83 -14.57 11.57
N HIS A 40 0.70 -15.57 10.66
CA HIS A 40 -0.53 -15.81 9.94
C HIS A 40 -1.67 -16.22 10.89
N GLU A 41 -1.42 -17.13 11.83
CA GLU A 41 -2.40 -17.54 12.83
C GLU A 41 -2.84 -16.38 13.72
N CYS A 42 -1.90 -15.54 14.18
CA CYS A 42 -2.21 -14.30 14.90
C CYS A 42 -3.09 -13.36 14.10
N CYS A 43 -2.80 -13.18 12.81
CA CYS A 43 -3.62 -12.34 11.93
C CYS A 43 -5.06 -12.87 11.80
N ARG A 44 -5.26 -14.19 11.83
CA ARG A 44 -6.58 -14.83 11.69
C ARG A 44 -7.37 -14.90 13.00
N SER A 45 -6.69 -15.06 14.12
CA SER A 45 -7.33 -15.33 15.43
C SER A 45 -7.29 -14.13 16.39
N LYS A 46 -6.44 -13.15 16.16
CA LYS A 46 -6.20 -12.01 17.05
C LYS A 46 -6.13 -10.71 16.25
N ALA A 47 -4.99 -10.02 16.32
CA ALA A 47 -4.74 -8.78 15.59
C ALA A 47 -3.32 -8.78 15.01
N ALA A 48 -3.15 -8.12 13.85
CA ALA A 48 -1.85 -7.93 13.23
C ALA A 48 -1.67 -6.47 12.80
N LEU A 49 -0.44 -5.99 12.86
CA LEU A 49 -0.02 -4.69 12.37
C LEU A 49 0.89 -4.88 11.16
N PHE A 50 0.61 -4.16 10.07
CA PHE A 50 1.39 -4.22 8.85
C PHE A 50 2.07 -2.89 8.55
N ASP A 51 3.38 -2.90 8.28
CA ASP A 51 4.14 -1.73 7.85
C ASP A 51 4.11 -1.58 6.32
N PHE A 52 3.36 -0.60 5.84
CA PHE A 52 3.30 -0.19 4.43
C PHE A 52 4.12 1.08 4.14
N CYS A 53 5.09 1.44 4.99
CA CYS A 53 5.87 2.67 4.82
C CYS A 53 6.73 2.68 3.54
N ALA A 54 7.06 1.51 3.00
CA ALA A 54 7.80 1.38 1.74
C ALA A 54 6.95 1.71 0.50
N ASP A 55 5.63 1.63 0.62
CA ASP A 55 4.72 1.95 -0.48
C ASP A 55 4.65 3.46 -0.74
N GLY A 56 4.44 3.83 -2.00
CA GLY A 56 4.12 5.20 -2.37
C GLY A 56 2.77 5.61 -1.79
N ARG A 57 2.70 6.75 -1.12
CA ARG A 57 1.45 7.31 -0.57
C ARG A 57 1.06 8.56 -1.32
N PHE A 58 -0.22 8.68 -1.66
CA PHE A 58 -0.77 9.76 -2.46
C PHE A 58 -2.06 10.28 -1.84
N ARG A 59 -2.30 11.55 -2.03
CA ARG A 59 -3.58 12.17 -1.77
C ARG A 59 -4.17 12.66 -3.08
N VAL A 60 -5.36 12.19 -3.41
CA VAL A 60 -6.15 12.68 -4.54
C VAL A 60 -7.25 13.58 -3.97
N ALA A 61 -7.30 14.83 -4.38
CA ALA A 61 -8.26 15.80 -3.85
C ALA A 61 -8.61 16.85 -4.93
N PHE A 62 -9.72 16.63 -5.62
CA PHE A 62 -10.30 17.57 -6.58
C PHE A 62 -11.77 17.23 -6.83
N LYS A 63 -12.56 18.20 -7.30
CA LYS A 63 -13.98 17.99 -7.62
C LYS A 63 -14.12 16.93 -8.72
N GLY A 64 -14.90 15.88 -8.47
CA GLY A 64 -15.07 14.76 -9.38
C GLY A 64 -14.01 13.67 -9.26
N ALA A 65 -13.24 13.65 -8.16
CA ALA A 65 -12.21 12.64 -7.91
C ALA A 65 -12.78 11.21 -7.92
N ALA A 66 -14.00 10.99 -7.45
CA ALA A 66 -14.69 9.69 -7.48
C ALA A 66 -14.86 9.16 -8.90
N GLU A 67 -15.36 9.99 -9.83
CA GLU A 67 -15.56 9.62 -11.22
C GLU A 67 -14.22 9.34 -11.93
N ALA A 68 -13.22 10.20 -11.71
CA ALA A 68 -11.90 10.02 -12.29
C ALA A 68 -11.24 8.73 -11.81
N LEU A 69 -11.28 8.44 -10.50
CA LEU A 69 -10.77 7.21 -9.93
C LEU A 69 -11.56 5.99 -10.40
N GLY A 70 -12.88 6.10 -10.52
CA GLY A 70 -13.71 5.02 -11.03
C GLY A 70 -13.27 4.51 -12.41
N LYS A 71 -12.72 5.38 -13.25
CA LYS A 71 -12.17 4.97 -14.56
C LYS A 71 -10.94 4.06 -14.48
N LEU A 72 -10.25 4.09 -13.33
CA LEU A 72 -9.06 3.25 -13.07
C LEU A 72 -9.42 1.85 -12.61
N PHE A 73 -10.65 1.63 -12.14
CA PHE A 73 -11.11 0.34 -11.64
C PHE A 73 -11.78 -0.51 -12.71
N SER A 74 -11.64 -1.81 -12.61
CA SER A 74 -12.18 -2.77 -13.58
C SER A 74 -13.71 -2.71 -13.70
N ASP A 75 -14.40 -2.45 -12.59
CA ASP A 75 -15.86 -2.31 -12.51
C ASP A 75 -16.32 -0.84 -12.49
N ARG A 76 -15.41 0.11 -12.71
CA ARG A 76 -15.63 1.55 -12.73
C ARG A 76 -16.23 2.15 -11.44
N ASN A 77 -16.04 1.49 -10.30
CA ASN A 77 -16.55 1.95 -9.01
C ASN A 77 -15.42 2.31 -8.06
N ALA A 78 -15.24 3.60 -7.77
CA ALA A 78 -14.40 4.07 -6.67
C ALA A 78 -15.05 3.73 -5.31
N PRO A 79 -14.30 3.74 -4.18
CA PRO A 79 -14.89 3.64 -2.85
C PRO A 79 -16.03 4.64 -2.65
N GLU A 80 -17.23 4.17 -2.29
CA GLU A 80 -18.47 4.98 -2.35
C GLU A 80 -18.67 5.87 -1.13
N THR A 81 -18.28 5.38 0.05
CA THR A 81 -18.54 6.09 1.29
C THR A 81 -17.26 6.50 2.01
N PRO A 82 -17.22 7.63 2.73
CA PRO A 82 -16.10 7.97 3.60
C PRO A 82 -15.79 6.83 4.58
N GLY A 83 -14.51 6.50 4.74
CA GLY A 83 -14.04 5.37 5.52
C GLY A 83 -13.96 4.04 4.75
N SER A 84 -14.60 3.93 3.57
CA SER A 84 -14.45 2.73 2.75
C SER A 84 -13.10 2.70 2.03
N CYS A 85 -12.49 1.52 1.95
CA CYS A 85 -11.24 1.28 1.27
C CYS A 85 -11.40 0.16 0.25
N ARG A 86 -10.69 0.29 -0.86
CA ARG A 86 -10.67 -0.71 -1.93
C ARG A 86 -9.25 -0.92 -2.42
N ARG A 87 -8.86 -2.19 -2.57
CA ARG A 87 -7.60 -2.57 -3.21
C ARG A 87 -7.89 -3.14 -4.60
N GLU A 88 -7.18 -2.63 -5.58
CA GLU A 88 -7.29 -3.04 -6.97
C GLU A 88 -5.92 -3.29 -7.58
N LEU A 89 -5.92 -4.15 -8.59
CA LEU A 89 -4.84 -4.25 -9.55
C LEU A 89 -5.13 -3.24 -10.66
N LEU A 90 -4.37 -2.17 -10.70
CA LEU A 90 -4.41 -1.25 -11.83
C LEU A 90 -3.75 -1.96 -13.01
N VAL A 91 -4.56 -2.29 -14.01
CA VAL A 91 -4.11 -3.02 -15.21
C VAL A 91 -3.43 -2.02 -16.13
N ASP A 92 -2.22 -1.61 -15.79
CA ASP A 92 -1.25 -1.22 -16.78
C ASP A 92 -0.58 -2.49 -17.34
N ALA A 93 0.23 -2.35 -18.38
CA ALA A 93 0.98 -3.46 -19.00
C ALA A 93 1.85 -4.27 -18.04
N GLN A 94 1.87 -3.97 -16.73
CA GLN A 94 2.73 -4.57 -15.72
C GLN A 94 2.01 -4.97 -14.40
N GLY A 95 0.70 -4.77 -14.30
CA GLY A 95 -0.12 -5.18 -13.14
C GLY A 95 0.37 -4.58 -11.81
N MET A 96 0.00 -3.33 -11.51
CA MET A 96 0.37 -2.67 -10.25
C MET A 96 -0.78 -2.74 -9.24
N GLY A 97 -0.49 -3.23 -8.03
CA GLY A 97 -1.43 -3.16 -6.91
C GLY A 97 -1.51 -1.75 -6.34
N ALA A 98 -2.71 -1.26 -6.13
CA ALA A 98 -2.96 -0.01 -5.43
C ALA A 98 -4.18 -0.13 -4.52
N ALA A 99 -4.15 0.55 -3.38
CA ALA A 99 -5.30 0.67 -2.49
C ALA A 99 -5.78 2.11 -2.44
N PHE A 100 -7.08 2.30 -2.45
CA PHE A 100 -7.73 3.61 -2.38
C PHE A 100 -8.72 3.64 -1.24
N CYS A 101 -8.58 4.62 -0.36
CA CYS A 101 -9.47 4.83 0.78
C CYS A 101 -10.12 6.21 0.64
N ARG A 102 -11.45 6.25 0.65
CA ARG A 102 -12.20 7.51 0.63
C ARG A 102 -12.16 8.17 2.00
N VAL A 103 -11.74 9.42 2.06
CA VAL A 103 -11.68 10.22 3.29
C VAL A 103 -12.91 11.13 3.41
N SER A 104 -13.31 11.74 2.30
CA SER A 104 -14.52 12.56 2.16
C SER A 104 -14.96 12.58 0.70
N ASP A 105 -15.99 13.33 0.35
CA ASP A 105 -16.64 13.28 -0.98
C ASP A 105 -15.68 13.38 -2.17
N ASP A 106 -14.72 14.28 -2.13
CA ASP A 106 -13.74 14.45 -3.20
C ASP A 106 -12.29 14.23 -2.73
N ARG A 107 -12.08 13.43 -1.65
CA ARG A 107 -10.76 13.19 -1.10
C ARG A 107 -10.48 11.71 -0.88
N TYR A 108 -9.37 11.25 -1.44
CA TYR A 108 -8.91 9.88 -1.32
C TYR A 108 -7.45 9.84 -0.86
N LEU A 109 -7.13 8.83 -0.06
CA LEU A 109 -5.75 8.40 0.20
C LEU A 109 -5.50 7.14 -0.61
N SER A 110 -4.35 7.07 -1.24
CA SER A 110 -3.94 5.90 -2.01
C SER A 110 -2.55 5.46 -1.60
N THR A 111 -2.35 4.14 -1.60
CA THR A 111 -1.02 3.52 -1.55
C THR A 111 -0.80 2.71 -2.81
N ALA A 112 0.45 2.67 -3.29
CA ALA A 112 0.81 1.85 -4.43
C ALA A 112 2.25 1.34 -4.29
N GLU A 113 2.47 0.12 -4.74
CA GLU A 113 3.78 -0.55 -4.70
C GLU A 113 4.86 0.22 -5.47
N ASN A 114 4.48 0.96 -6.50
CA ASN A 114 5.41 1.74 -7.30
C ASN A 114 4.90 3.17 -7.56
N ARG A 115 5.51 4.14 -6.83
CA ARG A 115 5.16 5.55 -6.92
C ARG A 115 5.26 6.13 -8.34
N LYS A 116 6.34 5.82 -9.06
CA LYS A 116 6.58 6.39 -10.40
C LYS A 116 5.53 5.91 -11.41
N LYS A 117 5.14 4.65 -11.34
CA LYS A 117 4.11 4.06 -12.19
C LYS A 117 2.74 4.67 -11.94
N LEU A 118 2.33 4.86 -10.68
CA LEU A 118 1.04 5.44 -10.38
C LEU A 118 0.94 6.88 -10.90
N ILE A 119 1.99 7.70 -10.74
CA ILE A 119 2.02 9.07 -11.25
C ILE A 119 1.91 9.06 -12.79
N SER A 120 2.67 8.20 -13.47
CA SER A 120 2.61 8.09 -14.94
C SER A 120 1.22 7.70 -15.41
N PHE A 121 0.57 6.75 -14.73
CA PHE A 121 -0.77 6.29 -15.06
C PHE A 121 -1.86 7.36 -14.86
N CYS A 122 -1.76 8.18 -13.81
CA CYS A 122 -2.72 9.26 -13.55
C CYS A 122 -2.49 10.51 -14.43
N SER A 123 -1.41 10.55 -15.21
CA SER A 123 -1.05 11.69 -16.07
C SER A 123 -1.46 11.48 -17.53
N THR A 124 -2.08 10.33 -17.84
CA THR A 124 -2.59 9.96 -19.19
C THR A 124 -4.10 10.19 -19.24
#